data_27e7074ed26b548790b6ae35491d220b
#
_entry.id   27e7074ed26b548790b6ae35491d220b
#
_cell.length_a   1.000
_cell.length_b   1.000
_cell.length_c   1.000
_cell.angle_alpha   90.00
_cell.angle_beta   90.00
_cell.angle_gamma   90.00
#
_symmetry.space_group_name_H-M   'P 1'
#
loop_
_entity.id
_entity.type
_entity.pdbx_description
1 polymer ?
#
loop_
_entity_poly.entity_id
_entity_poly.type
_entity_poly.pdbx_seq_one_letter_code
_entity_poly.pdbx_strand_id
1 'polypeptide(L)'
;MPKYFIFLLYLIYSTSAFSEVIKKIDISGNSRVNEETIKIYGGISINKDYSEQDLNKVLNDLYSTNFFEDVQVEISNNILKIKLTEHPVINELVLIGEPSNKYKEQIRKIIKSKEKDSYIKSNVAKDIDLIKQLYGSAGYNFSKIDVKIRELDKLNVDLI
;
A
#
# COMPACT_ATOMS: atom_id res chain seq x y z
N MET A 1 54.80 14.71 -19.90
CA MET A 1 54.05 14.38 -18.67
C MET A 1 52.67 15.12 -18.53
N PRO A 2 51.87 15.34 -19.57
CA PRO A 2 50.54 15.97 -19.38
C PRO A 2 49.36 14.96 -19.30
N LYS A 3 49.61 13.66 -19.60
CA LYS A 3 48.52 12.65 -19.63
C LYS A 3 47.92 12.33 -18.25
N TYR A 4 48.68 12.42 -17.20
CA TYR A 4 48.23 12.14 -15.82
C TYR A 4 47.44 13.31 -15.20
N PHE A 5 47.63 14.52 -15.68
CA PHE A 5 46.94 15.70 -15.20
C PHE A 5 45.47 15.74 -15.66
N ILE A 6 45.16 15.21 -16.84
CA ILE A 6 43.78 15.10 -17.36
C ILE A 6 43.01 14.01 -16.63
N PHE A 7 43.67 12.93 -16.18
CA PHE A 7 43.00 11.87 -15.40
C PHE A 7 42.62 12.33 -13.98
N LEU A 8 43.45 13.20 -13.38
CA LEU A 8 43.16 13.79 -12.07
C LEU A 8 41.97 14.77 -12.11
N LEU A 9 41.74 15.44 -13.24
CA LEU A 9 40.60 16.38 -13.40
C LEU A 9 39.26 15.65 -13.53
N TYR A 10 39.25 14.40 -13.98
CA TYR A 10 38.03 13.59 -14.13
C TYR A 10 37.52 13.01 -12.80
N LEU A 11 38.37 12.98 -11.78
CA LEU A 11 38.03 12.45 -10.44
C LEU A 11 37.27 13.45 -9.56
N ILE A 12 37.12 14.72 -10.00
CA ILE A 12 36.51 15.80 -9.21
C ILE A 12 35.01 15.97 -9.54
N TYR A 13 34.48 15.27 -10.54
CA TYR A 13 33.03 15.20 -10.74
C TYR A 13 32.39 14.18 -9.78
N SER A 14 32.62 14.41 -8.48
CA SER A 14 31.77 13.83 -7.44
C SER A 14 30.39 14.45 -7.62
N THR A 15 29.42 13.67 -8.07
CA THR A 15 28.01 14.05 -8.03
C THR A 15 27.68 14.28 -6.56
N SER A 16 27.61 15.55 -6.15
CA SER A 16 27.07 15.90 -4.84
C SER A 16 25.64 15.41 -4.81
N ALA A 17 25.39 14.36 -4.03
CA ALA A 17 24.04 14.01 -3.65
C ALA A 17 23.53 15.19 -2.81
N PHE A 18 22.74 16.07 -3.43
CA PHE A 18 22.10 17.17 -2.73
C PHE A 18 21.03 16.54 -1.82
N SER A 19 21.35 16.46 -0.55
CA SER A 19 20.35 16.24 0.49
C SER A 19 19.67 17.58 0.73
N GLU A 20 18.36 17.65 0.55
CA GLU A 20 17.58 18.86 0.77
C GLU A 20 16.92 18.84 2.15
N VAL A 21 17.22 19.83 3.00
CA VAL A 21 16.55 20.01 4.29
C VAL A 21 15.10 20.42 4.06
N ILE A 22 14.17 19.59 4.51
CA ILE A 22 12.73 19.80 4.34
C ILE A 22 12.22 20.84 5.34
N LYS A 23 11.58 21.88 4.83
CA LYS A 23 10.97 22.96 5.63
C LYS A 23 9.46 22.84 5.75
N LYS A 24 8.83 22.13 4.81
CA LYS A 24 7.37 21.94 4.77
C LYS A 24 7.04 20.54 4.27
N ILE A 25 5.98 19.98 4.77
CA ILE A 25 5.37 18.75 4.28
C ILE A 25 4.00 19.13 3.69
N ASP A 26 3.72 18.63 2.48
CA ASP A 26 2.46 18.83 1.77
C ASP A 26 1.87 17.45 1.43
N ILE A 27 0.75 17.13 2.06
CA ILE A 27 0.06 15.84 1.91
C ILE A 27 -1.26 16.07 1.20
N SER A 28 -1.57 15.25 0.21
CA SER A 28 -2.80 15.37 -0.57
C SER A 28 -3.35 14.01 -0.98
N GLY A 29 -4.67 13.94 -1.22
CA GLY A 29 -5.36 12.72 -1.65
C GLY A 29 -5.80 11.82 -0.49
N ASN A 30 -5.43 12.15 0.74
CA ASN A 30 -5.97 11.50 1.92
C ASN A 30 -7.38 12.01 2.23
N SER A 31 -8.24 11.13 2.68
CA SER A 31 -9.63 11.44 3.06
C SER A 31 -9.99 10.84 4.42
N ARG A 32 -9.68 9.58 4.62
CA ARG A 32 -9.94 8.82 5.84
C ARG A 32 -8.77 8.84 6.80
N VAL A 33 -7.55 8.72 6.25
CA VAL A 33 -6.32 8.72 7.05
C VAL A 33 -5.87 10.17 7.23
N ASN A 34 -5.76 10.64 8.47
CA ASN A 34 -5.32 12.00 8.73
C ASN A 34 -3.81 12.19 8.52
N GLU A 35 -3.39 13.42 8.29
CA GLU A 35 -2.00 13.76 7.99
C GLU A 35 -1.02 13.34 9.08
N GLU A 36 -1.41 13.46 10.36
CA GLU A 36 -0.54 13.10 11.49
C GLU A 36 -0.25 11.59 11.49
N THR A 37 -1.27 10.78 11.19
CA THR A 37 -1.11 9.33 11.03
C THR A 37 -0.17 9.01 9.87
N ILE A 38 -0.29 9.69 8.73
CA ILE A 38 0.58 9.53 7.57
C ILE A 38 2.03 9.87 7.93
N LYS A 39 2.25 10.99 8.63
CA LYS A 39 3.59 11.40 9.10
C LYS A 39 4.22 10.38 10.04
N ILE A 40 3.43 9.83 10.97
CA ILE A 40 3.89 8.81 11.92
C ILE A 40 4.31 7.54 11.19
N TYR A 41 3.45 6.98 10.34
CA TYR A 41 3.74 5.75 9.61
C TYR A 41 4.89 5.90 8.61
N GLY A 42 4.95 7.02 7.89
CA GLY A 42 6.04 7.28 6.96
C GLY A 42 7.36 7.72 7.64
N GLY A 43 7.38 7.92 8.97
CA GLY A 43 8.54 8.44 9.69
C GLY A 43 8.97 9.82 9.20
N ILE A 44 7.99 10.68 8.89
CA ILE A 44 8.18 11.95 8.19
C ILE A 44 8.26 13.11 9.19
N SER A 45 9.27 13.96 9.05
CA SER A 45 9.44 15.14 9.90
C SER A 45 10.05 16.31 9.13
N ILE A 46 9.76 17.52 9.56
CA ILE A 46 10.41 18.74 9.08
C ILE A 46 11.83 18.88 9.67
N ASN A 47 12.65 19.72 9.07
CA ASN A 47 14.04 19.98 9.46
C ASN A 47 14.93 18.74 9.40
N LYS A 48 14.58 17.77 8.57
CA LYS A 48 15.36 16.57 8.27
C LYS A 48 15.84 16.63 6.82
N ASP A 49 17.04 16.13 6.58
CA ASP A 49 17.54 15.83 5.25
C ASP A 49 16.96 14.52 4.76
N TYR A 50 16.54 14.48 3.50
CA TYR A 50 16.03 13.27 2.87
C TYR A 50 16.90 12.92 1.67
N SER A 51 17.55 11.78 1.76
CA SER A 51 18.21 11.13 0.64
C SER A 51 17.19 10.37 -0.20
N GLU A 52 17.59 9.92 -1.39
CA GLU A 52 16.75 9.02 -2.20
C GLU A 52 16.36 7.74 -1.45
N GLN A 53 17.26 7.22 -0.61
CA GLN A 53 16.99 6.04 0.23
C GLN A 53 15.93 6.35 1.30
N ASP A 54 15.96 7.54 1.89
CA ASP A 54 14.92 7.95 2.86
C ASP A 54 13.56 8.10 2.20
N LEU A 55 13.49 8.65 0.97
CA LEU A 55 12.24 8.74 0.21
C LEU A 55 11.68 7.36 -0.13
N ASN A 56 12.53 6.44 -0.57
CA ASN A 56 12.14 5.05 -0.81
C ASN A 56 11.66 4.36 0.46
N LYS A 57 12.27 4.68 1.61
CA LYS A 57 11.80 4.16 2.91
C LYS A 57 10.42 4.70 3.26
N VAL A 58 10.19 6.01 3.15
CA VAL A 58 8.87 6.64 3.35
C VAL A 58 7.81 5.95 2.49
N LEU A 59 8.11 5.76 1.21
CA LEU A 59 7.22 5.11 0.26
C LEU A 59 6.88 3.68 0.70
N ASN A 60 7.89 2.87 1.04
CA ASN A 60 7.71 1.48 1.48
C ASN A 60 6.95 1.40 2.81
N ASP A 61 7.25 2.28 3.75
CA ASP A 61 6.60 2.33 5.06
C ASP A 61 5.10 2.64 4.90
N LEU A 62 4.74 3.61 4.03
CA LEU A 62 3.35 3.94 3.73
C LEU A 62 2.61 2.80 3.01
N TYR A 63 3.22 2.17 1.99
CA TYR A 63 2.63 1.00 1.33
C TYR A 63 2.41 -0.18 2.29
N SER A 64 3.33 -0.38 3.24
CA SER A 64 3.24 -1.49 4.20
C SER A 64 2.04 -1.41 5.13
N THR A 65 1.43 -0.21 5.28
CA THR A 65 0.21 -0.02 6.07
C THR A 65 -1.02 -0.65 5.44
N ASN A 66 -0.99 -0.94 4.14
CA ASN A 66 -2.14 -1.35 3.34
C ASN A 66 -3.31 -0.33 3.30
N PHE A 67 -3.08 0.91 3.71
CA PHE A 67 -4.10 1.97 3.61
C PHE A 67 -4.16 2.58 2.22
N PHE A 68 -3.06 2.53 1.47
CA PHE A 68 -2.89 3.26 0.21
C PHE A 68 -2.72 2.33 -0.98
N GLU A 69 -3.48 2.61 -2.04
CA GLU A 69 -3.36 1.97 -3.35
C GLU A 69 -2.20 2.56 -4.14
N ASP A 70 -2.01 3.90 -4.03
CA ASP A 70 -0.90 4.59 -4.67
C ASP A 70 -0.28 5.61 -3.70
N VAL A 71 1.04 5.72 -3.75
CA VAL A 71 1.85 6.64 -2.97
C VAL A 71 2.92 7.25 -3.87
N GLN A 72 2.90 8.56 -4.01
CA GLN A 72 3.90 9.32 -4.74
C GLN A 72 4.61 10.24 -3.75
N VAL A 73 5.94 10.21 -3.74
CA VAL A 73 6.77 11.02 -2.84
C VAL A 73 7.79 11.78 -3.67
N GLU A 74 7.82 13.09 -3.55
CA GLU A 74 8.79 13.95 -4.23
C GLU A 74 9.23 15.11 -3.35
N ILE A 75 10.44 15.62 -3.58
CA ILE A 75 10.93 16.86 -2.97
C ILE A 75 11.02 17.93 -4.06
N SER A 76 10.47 19.10 -3.77
CA SER A 76 10.57 20.26 -4.62
C SER A 76 10.59 21.53 -3.76
N ASN A 77 11.61 22.37 -3.95
CA ASN A 77 11.77 23.64 -3.23
C ASN A 77 11.73 23.50 -1.69
N ASN A 78 12.43 22.50 -1.15
CA ASN A 78 12.46 22.16 0.28
C ASN A 78 11.08 21.77 0.86
N ILE A 79 10.14 21.37 0.00
CA ILE A 79 8.82 20.83 0.36
C ILE A 79 8.81 19.35 0.03
N LEU A 80 8.54 18.51 1.03
CA LEU A 80 8.23 17.10 0.82
C LEU A 80 6.76 16.98 0.46
N LYS A 81 6.49 16.64 -0.80
CA LYS A 81 5.13 16.42 -1.30
C LYS A 81 4.81 14.95 -1.31
N ILE A 82 3.66 14.60 -0.75
CA ILE A 82 3.15 13.25 -0.66
C ILE A 82 1.74 13.25 -1.24
N LYS A 83 1.57 12.55 -2.35
CA LYS A 83 0.26 12.37 -2.98
C LYS A 83 -0.17 10.92 -2.80
N LEU A 84 -1.39 10.73 -2.31
CA LEU A 84 -1.91 9.44 -1.90
C LEU A 84 -3.22 9.11 -2.62
N THR A 85 -3.44 7.83 -2.84
CA THR A 85 -4.76 7.28 -3.17
C THR A 85 -5.06 6.20 -2.13
N GLU A 86 -6.14 6.37 -1.38
CA GLU A 86 -6.53 5.39 -0.35
C GLU A 86 -7.23 4.18 -0.97
N HIS A 87 -6.96 2.98 -0.45
CA HIS A 87 -7.79 1.82 -0.74
C HIS A 87 -9.20 2.03 -0.18
N PRO A 88 -10.26 1.61 -0.90
CA PRO A 88 -11.58 1.49 -0.30
C PRO A 88 -11.56 0.55 0.90
N VAL A 89 -12.49 0.74 1.82
CA VAL A 89 -12.71 -0.14 2.98
C VAL A 89 -13.79 -1.14 2.65
N ILE A 90 -13.60 -2.38 3.08
CA ILE A 90 -14.63 -3.40 3.03
C ILE A 90 -15.66 -3.07 4.12
N ASN A 91 -16.83 -2.59 3.71
CA ASN A 91 -17.93 -2.28 4.62
C ASN A 91 -18.58 -3.57 5.14
N GLU A 92 -18.92 -4.49 4.24
CA GLU A 92 -19.54 -5.77 4.55
C GLU A 92 -18.92 -6.89 3.71
N LEU A 93 -18.79 -8.10 4.30
CA LEU A 93 -18.38 -9.32 3.62
C LEU A 93 -19.47 -10.38 3.77
N VAL A 94 -20.17 -10.64 2.67
CA VAL A 94 -21.32 -11.54 2.61
C VAL A 94 -20.95 -12.84 1.92
N LEU A 95 -21.22 -13.98 2.56
CA LEU A 95 -21.04 -15.32 1.99
C LEU A 95 -22.39 -15.86 1.57
N ILE A 96 -22.61 -15.97 0.26
CA ILE A 96 -23.85 -16.49 -0.34
C ILE A 96 -23.63 -17.90 -0.88
N GLY A 97 -24.65 -18.76 -0.80
CA GLY A 97 -24.62 -20.11 -1.38
C GLY A 97 -24.01 -21.19 -0.48
N GLU A 98 -23.34 -20.81 0.62
CA GLU A 98 -22.87 -21.78 1.61
C GLU A 98 -23.91 -21.95 2.73
N PRO A 99 -24.58 -23.11 2.85
CA PRO A 99 -25.59 -23.34 3.87
C PRO A 99 -25.01 -23.64 5.26
N SER A 100 -23.78 -24.15 5.33
CA SER A 100 -23.15 -24.59 6.58
C SER A 100 -22.51 -23.42 7.33
N ASN A 101 -22.99 -23.13 8.52
CA ASN A 101 -22.36 -22.15 9.40
C ASN A 101 -20.89 -22.52 9.76
N LYS A 102 -20.61 -23.82 9.90
CA LYS A 102 -19.24 -24.30 10.15
C LYS A 102 -18.29 -23.90 8.99
N TYR A 103 -18.69 -24.08 7.73
CA TYR A 103 -17.88 -23.69 6.59
C TYR A 103 -17.77 -22.16 6.48
N LYS A 104 -18.84 -21.41 6.72
CA LYS A 104 -18.79 -19.93 6.77
C LYS A 104 -17.77 -19.43 7.78
N GLU A 105 -17.75 -20.02 8.98
CA GLU A 105 -16.75 -19.65 10.01
C GLU A 105 -15.33 -20.04 9.60
N GLN A 106 -15.13 -21.21 8.97
CA GLN A 106 -13.84 -21.63 8.47
C GLN A 106 -13.34 -20.68 7.36
N ILE A 107 -14.20 -20.32 6.40
CA ILE A 107 -13.89 -19.34 5.36
C ILE A 107 -13.45 -18.01 6.00
N ARG A 108 -14.26 -17.47 6.93
CA ARG A 108 -13.92 -16.21 7.62
C ARG A 108 -12.60 -16.26 8.39
N LYS A 109 -12.13 -17.44 8.82
CA LYS A 109 -10.84 -17.61 9.51
C LYS A 109 -9.66 -17.62 8.56
N ILE A 110 -9.80 -18.24 7.38
CA ILE A 110 -8.68 -18.44 6.45
C ILE A 110 -8.44 -17.27 5.49
N ILE A 111 -9.49 -16.53 5.12
CA ILE A 111 -9.39 -15.41 4.21
C ILE A 111 -8.68 -14.22 4.87
N LYS A 112 -7.97 -13.41 4.06
CA LYS A 112 -7.30 -12.19 4.50
C LYS A 112 -8.23 -10.99 4.52
N SER A 113 -9.14 -10.91 3.55
CA SER A 113 -10.11 -9.81 3.46
C SER A 113 -11.09 -9.88 4.63
N LYS A 114 -11.20 -8.78 5.38
CA LYS A 114 -12.09 -8.64 6.53
C LYS A 114 -12.90 -7.37 6.42
N GLU A 115 -14.07 -7.36 7.06
CA GLU A 115 -14.83 -6.13 7.25
C GLU A 115 -14.00 -5.10 8.01
N LYS A 116 -14.07 -3.84 7.59
CA LYS A 116 -13.34 -2.68 8.10
C LYS A 116 -11.85 -2.63 7.70
N ASP A 117 -11.34 -3.64 7.01
CA ASP A 117 -10.01 -3.60 6.42
C ASP A 117 -10.04 -2.98 5.01
N SER A 118 -8.86 -2.63 4.51
CA SER A 118 -8.69 -2.13 3.14
C SER A 118 -9.03 -3.21 2.10
N TYR A 119 -9.79 -2.84 1.08
CA TYR A 119 -10.03 -3.69 -0.07
C TYR A 119 -8.78 -3.76 -0.96
N ILE A 120 -8.09 -4.89 -0.94
CA ILE A 120 -6.89 -5.15 -1.74
C ILE A 120 -7.20 -6.28 -2.72
N LYS A 121 -7.28 -5.95 -4.01
CA LYS A 121 -7.67 -6.91 -5.06
C LYS A 121 -6.84 -8.19 -5.05
N SER A 122 -5.54 -8.10 -4.79
CA SER A 122 -4.65 -9.26 -4.72
C SER A 122 -4.93 -10.15 -3.51
N ASN A 123 -5.43 -9.60 -2.40
CA ASN A 123 -5.85 -10.39 -1.25
C ASN A 123 -7.13 -11.17 -1.57
N VAL A 124 -8.10 -10.52 -2.19
CA VAL A 124 -9.35 -11.20 -2.62
C VAL A 124 -9.05 -12.35 -3.58
N ALA A 125 -8.11 -12.18 -4.53
CA ALA A 125 -7.69 -13.26 -5.42
C ALA A 125 -7.11 -14.45 -4.63
N LYS A 126 -6.25 -14.20 -3.64
CA LYS A 126 -5.70 -15.25 -2.76
C LYS A 126 -6.78 -15.91 -1.89
N ASP A 127 -7.75 -15.14 -1.44
CA ASP A 127 -8.87 -15.63 -0.64
C ASP A 127 -9.73 -16.61 -1.43
N ILE A 128 -9.99 -16.35 -2.71
CA ILE A 128 -10.67 -17.29 -3.62
C ILE A 128 -9.92 -18.63 -3.68
N ASP A 129 -8.59 -18.58 -3.81
CA ASP A 129 -7.78 -19.80 -3.88
C ASP A 129 -7.78 -20.56 -2.55
N LEU A 130 -7.75 -19.86 -1.41
CA LEU A 130 -7.85 -20.47 -0.09
C LEU A 130 -9.22 -21.15 0.11
N ILE A 131 -10.31 -20.51 -0.34
CA ILE A 131 -11.66 -21.10 -0.27
C ILE A 131 -11.75 -22.34 -1.16
N LYS A 132 -11.21 -22.30 -2.39
CA LYS A 132 -11.16 -23.48 -3.28
C LYS A 132 -10.38 -24.65 -2.65
N GLN A 133 -9.25 -24.36 -2.00
CA GLN A 133 -8.45 -25.37 -1.29
C GLN A 133 -9.23 -25.98 -0.13
N LEU A 134 -9.97 -25.16 0.65
CA LEU A 134 -10.83 -25.63 1.73
C LEU A 134 -11.88 -26.62 1.22
N TYR A 135 -12.60 -26.27 0.16
CA TYR A 135 -13.60 -27.15 -0.44
C TYR A 135 -12.98 -28.40 -1.09
N GLY A 136 -11.83 -28.24 -1.77
CA GLY A 136 -11.10 -29.36 -2.37
C GLY A 136 -10.67 -30.40 -1.33
N SER A 137 -10.18 -29.94 -0.15
CA SER A 137 -9.81 -30.85 0.95
C SER A 137 -10.98 -31.59 1.55
N ALA A 138 -12.20 -31.09 1.39
CA ALA A 138 -13.45 -31.72 1.79
C ALA A 138 -14.09 -32.58 0.67
N GLY A 139 -13.40 -32.75 -0.49
CA GLY A 139 -13.87 -33.55 -1.62
C GLY A 139 -14.69 -32.75 -2.66
N TYR A 140 -14.91 -31.47 -2.47
CA TYR A 140 -15.67 -30.62 -3.41
C TYR A 140 -14.76 -29.98 -4.45
N ASN A 141 -14.16 -30.78 -5.33
CA ASN A 141 -13.13 -30.37 -6.29
C ASN A 141 -13.63 -29.43 -7.43
N PHE A 142 -14.94 -29.35 -7.64
CA PHE A 142 -15.56 -28.57 -8.71
C PHE A 142 -16.31 -27.32 -8.18
N SER A 143 -16.00 -26.88 -6.97
CA SER A 143 -16.63 -25.69 -6.40
C SER A 143 -16.28 -24.44 -7.21
N LYS A 144 -17.28 -23.67 -7.60
CA LYS A 144 -17.11 -22.38 -8.25
C LYS A 144 -17.25 -21.28 -7.20
N ILE A 145 -16.23 -20.44 -7.11
CA ILE A 145 -16.22 -19.29 -6.22
C ILE A 145 -16.21 -18.04 -7.10
N ASP A 146 -17.25 -17.25 -7.01
CA ASP A 146 -17.36 -15.95 -7.68
C ASP A 146 -17.34 -14.85 -6.62
N VAL A 147 -16.72 -13.72 -6.92
CA VAL A 147 -16.74 -12.54 -6.06
C VAL A 147 -17.38 -11.38 -6.81
N LYS A 148 -18.35 -10.75 -6.19
CA LYS A 148 -18.94 -9.50 -6.66
C LYS A 148 -18.53 -8.38 -5.72
N ILE A 149 -18.08 -7.27 -6.31
CA ILE A 149 -17.75 -6.03 -5.60
C ILE A 149 -18.90 -5.08 -5.83
N ARG A 150 -19.50 -4.61 -4.74
CA ARG A 150 -20.53 -3.56 -4.78
C ARG A 150 -19.90 -2.28 -4.25
N GLU A 151 -19.61 -1.35 -5.13
CA GLU A 151 -19.14 -0.02 -4.76
C GLU A 151 -20.29 0.76 -4.12
N LEU A 152 -20.09 1.25 -2.90
CA LEU A 152 -21.03 2.10 -2.18
C LEU A 152 -20.71 3.57 -2.42
N ASP A 153 -19.43 3.89 -2.39
CA ASP A 153 -18.86 5.19 -2.72
C ASP A 153 -17.37 5.02 -3.09
N LYS A 154 -16.63 6.13 -3.20
CA LYS A 154 -15.19 6.11 -3.56
C LYS A 154 -14.29 5.39 -2.54
N LEU A 155 -14.74 5.29 -1.29
CA LEU A 155 -13.94 4.79 -0.17
C LEU A 155 -14.52 3.54 0.49
N ASN A 156 -15.69 3.05 0.03
CA ASN A 156 -16.37 1.91 0.65
C ASN A 156 -16.88 0.93 -0.39
N VAL A 157 -16.65 -0.36 -0.14
CA VAL A 157 -17.14 -1.47 -0.96
C VAL A 157 -17.70 -2.59 -0.10
N ASP A 158 -18.65 -3.35 -0.65
CA ASP A 158 -19.04 -4.63 -0.10
C ASP A 158 -18.47 -5.74 -0.96
N LEU A 159 -18.06 -6.83 -0.33
CA LEU A 159 -17.66 -8.08 -0.97
C LEU A 159 -18.76 -9.12 -0.80
N ILE A 160 -19.19 -9.71 -1.92
CA ILE A 160 -20.26 -10.71 -1.95
C ILE A 160 -19.76 -11.95 -2.65
#